data_288e7a354abe2b4581b9981da366e8cb
#
_entry.id   288e7a354abe2b4581b9981da366e8cb
#
_cell.length_a   1.000
_cell.length_b   1.000
_cell.length_c   1.000
_cell.angle_alpha   90.00
_cell.angle_beta   90.00
_cell.angle_gamma   90.00
#
_symmetry.space_group_name_H-M   'P 1'
#
loop_
_entity.id
_entity.type
_entity.pdbx_description
1 polymer ?
#
loop_
_entity_poly.entity_id
_entity_poly.type
_entity_poly.pdbx_seq_one_letter_code
_entity_poly.pdbx_strand_id
1 'polypeptide(L)'
;MKSEMQVLRNIPIVTTNEFYSEGFSILRENGAKVYHFPMISTSIININLDTKSYTCLIFTSKNGVKYFLKNNNKIEDKKIITIGNKTAQELKKYGFEADYICSRNYSNEMSNELKKNNVLLDQKSLLVQGNLSDNSLYNELKKFTSIKKLIVYKTNYNKIKDSKLEDLLNDEPYIIFTSPSCFEAFNNLYEKRKSKLISIGKTTSSYIKSKGFETTTTAKMQTYEGI
;
A
#
# COMPACT_ATOMS: atom_id res chain seq x y z
N MET A 1 35.71 15.43 11.49
CA MET A 1 34.37 15.02 11.04
C MET A 1 34.37 14.99 9.51
N LYS A 2 34.35 13.81 8.88
CA LYS A 2 34.18 13.70 7.44
C LYS A 2 32.72 14.15 7.15
N SER A 3 32.54 15.19 6.33
CA SER A 3 31.22 15.54 5.81
C SER A 3 30.71 14.33 5.06
N GLU A 4 29.67 13.68 5.57
CA GLU A 4 28.94 12.68 4.80
C GLU A 4 28.50 13.34 3.49
N MET A 5 28.98 12.79 2.40
CA MET A 5 28.73 13.30 1.06
C MET A 5 27.23 13.14 0.80
N GLN A 6 26.48 14.23 0.74
CA GLN A 6 25.04 14.20 0.44
C GLN A 6 24.84 13.69 -1.01
N VAL A 7 24.56 12.41 -1.12
CA VAL A 7 24.45 11.67 -2.42
C VAL A 7 23.36 12.22 -3.32
N LEU A 8 22.30 12.82 -2.73
CA LEU A 8 21.13 13.34 -3.45
C LEU A 8 21.09 14.87 -3.53
N ARG A 9 22.25 15.53 -3.39
CA ARG A 9 22.32 16.99 -3.30
C ARG A 9 21.56 17.69 -4.45
N ASN A 10 20.54 18.48 -4.07
CA ASN A 10 19.65 19.23 -4.95
C ASN A 10 18.84 18.43 -5.97
N ILE A 11 18.83 17.10 -5.89
CA ILE A 11 18.01 16.28 -6.78
C ILE A 11 16.51 16.48 -6.46
N PRO A 12 15.67 16.88 -7.44
CA PRO A 12 14.24 16.99 -7.24
C PRO A 12 13.59 15.60 -7.18
N ILE A 13 12.88 15.34 -6.09
CA ILE A 13 12.15 14.08 -5.86
C ILE A 13 10.70 14.41 -5.57
N VAL A 14 9.81 13.84 -6.38
CA VAL A 14 8.35 13.93 -6.21
C VAL A 14 7.83 12.65 -5.53
N THR A 15 7.01 12.81 -4.52
CA THR A 15 6.31 11.71 -3.83
C THR A 15 4.80 11.84 -4.06
N THR A 16 4.11 10.71 -4.31
CA THR A 16 2.75 10.69 -4.84
C THR A 16 1.71 10.03 -3.92
N ASN A 17 2.13 9.51 -2.78
CA ASN A 17 1.26 8.86 -1.80
C ASN A 17 0.34 9.86 -1.08
N GLU A 18 -0.75 9.34 -0.48
CA GLU A 18 -1.80 10.14 0.15
C GLU A 18 -1.30 11.05 1.27
N PHE A 19 -0.48 10.51 2.17
CA PHE A 19 -0.02 11.22 3.36
C PHE A 19 1.46 11.51 3.30
N TYR A 20 1.84 12.63 3.90
CA TYR A 20 3.24 12.90 4.17
C TYR A 20 3.85 11.75 5.00
N SER A 21 5.03 11.30 4.65
CA SER A 21 5.72 10.21 5.32
C SER A 21 6.99 10.70 6.03
N GLU A 22 7.21 10.26 7.26
CA GLU A 22 8.48 10.50 7.98
C GLU A 22 9.68 9.97 7.20
N GLY A 23 9.52 8.92 6.38
CA GLY A 23 10.58 8.41 5.49
C GLY A 23 11.07 9.43 4.46
N PHE A 24 10.38 10.58 4.27
CA PHE A 24 10.90 11.67 3.42
C PHE A 24 12.08 12.39 4.06
N SER A 25 12.24 12.32 5.39
CA SER A 25 13.39 12.91 6.11
C SER A 25 14.71 12.33 5.61
N ILE A 26 14.77 11.01 5.41
CA ILE A 26 15.95 10.32 4.89
C ILE A 26 16.39 10.88 3.53
N LEU A 27 15.45 11.11 2.63
CA LEU A 27 15.76 11.69 1.32
C LEU A 27 16.32 13.12 1.47
N ARG A 28 15.74 13.92 2.38
CA ARG A 28 16.18 15.30 2.64
C ARG A 28 17.53 15.35 3.34
N GLU A 29 17.78 14.50 4.32
CA GLU A 29 19.05 14.37 5.03
C GLU A 29 20.20 14.03 4.06
N ASN A 30 19.89 13.26 2.99
CA ASN A 30 20.79 13.00 1.89
C ASN A 30 20.85 14.11 0.83
N GLY A 31 20.21 15.26 1.06
CA GLY A 31 20.31 16.47 0.24
C GLY A 31 19.24 16.62 -0.85
N ALA A 32 18.27 15.72 -0.94
CA ALA A 32 17.21 15.83 -1.94
C ALA A 32 16.22 16.99 -1.67
N LYS A 33 15.73 17.60 -2.73
CA LYS A 33 14.58 18.50 -2.71
C LYS A 33 13.31 17.68 -2.85
N VAL A 34 12.64 17.37 -1.73
CA VAL A 34 11.46 16.51 -1.72
C VAL A 34 10.17 17.33 -1.80
N TYR A 35 9.38 17.06 -2.82
CA TYR A 35 8.07 17.63 -3.07
C TYR A 35 6.99 16.55 -2.91
N HIS A 36 5.89 16.90 -2.26
CA HIS A 36 4.79 15.97 -2.02
C HIS A 36 3.52 16.43 -2.74
N PHE A 37 3.10 15.64 -3.73
CA PHE A 37 1.88 15.87 -4.52
C PHE A 37 1.00 14.62 -4.45
N PRO A 38 0.04 14.56 -3.51
CA PRO A 38 -0.84 13.40 -3.37
C PRO A 38 -1.65 13.14 -4.64
N MET A 39 -1.48 11.96 -5.24
CA MET A 39 -2.23 11.53 -6.42
C MET A 39 -3.49 10.76 -6.08
N ILE A 40 -3.61 10.32 -4.85
CA ILE A 40 -4.76 9.56 -4.36
C ILE A 40 -5.20 10.07 -2.99
N SER A 41 -6.46 9.82 -2.67
CA SER A 41 -7.01 9.92 -1.32
C SER A 41 -7.82 8.66 -1.00
N THR A 42 -8.00 8.37 0.28
CA THR A 42 -8.84 7.26 0.71
C THR A 42 -10.04 7.74 1.52
N SER A 43 -11.19 7.15 1.29
CA SER A 43 -12.42 7.44 2.01
C SER A 43 -13.08 6.17 2.53
N ILE A 44 -13.80 6.30 3.65
CA ILE A 44 -14.54 5.20 4.25
C ILE A 44 -15.67 4.74 3.33
N ILE A 45 -15.93 3.44 3.31
CA ILE A 45 -17.17 2.86 2.79
C ILE A 45 -17.95 2.37 4.00
N ASN A 46 -19.15 2.88 4.20
CA ASN A 46 -20.04 2.44 5.27
C ASN A 46 -20.42 0.98 5.04
N ILE A 47 -20.23 0.16 6.07
CA ILE A 47 -20.48 -1.28 6.01
C ILE A 47 -21.81 -1.55 6.71
N ASN A 48 -22.69 -2.21 5.97
CA ASN A 48 -23.92 -2.80 6.52
C ASN A 48 -23.79 -4.32 6.54
N LEU A 49 -22.85 -4.84 7.34
CA LEU A 49 -22.62 -6.27 7.51
C LEU A 49 -22.50 -6.60 8.99
N ASP A 50 -23.33 -7.53 9.45
CA ASP A 50 -23.10 -8.12 10.77
C ASP A 50 -21.84 -8.97 10.75
N THR A 51 -20.80 -8.50 11.43
CA THR A 51 -19.51 -9.17 11.53
C THR A 51 -19.45 -10.22 12.64
N LYS A 52 -20.48 -10.34 13.48
CA LYS A 52 -20.51 -11.26 14.63
C LYS A 52 -20.37 -12.72 14.22
N SER A 53 -20.97 -13.11 13.10
CA SER A 53 -20.93 -14.49 12.63
C SER A 53 -19.57 -14.93 12.04
N TYR A 54 -18.58 -14.03 11.95
CA TYR A 54 -17.25 -14.32 11.46
C TYR A 54 -16.27 -14.47 12.62
N THR A 55 -15.43 -15.49 12.53
CA THR A 55 -14.47 -15.86 13.58
C THR A 55 -13.05 -15.41 13.28
N CYS A 56 -12.79 -14.98 12.03
CA CYS A 56 -11.46 -14.57 11.59
C CYS A 56 -11.51 -13.33 10.70
N LEU A 57 -10.55 -12.43 10.92
CA LEU A 57 -10.33 -11.23 10.10
C LEU A 57 -8.96 -11.30 9.43
N ILE A 58 -8.91 -11.08 8.13
CA ILE A 58 -7.67 -11.06 7.34
C ILE A 58 -7.47 -9.64 6.80
N PHE A 59 -6.49 -8.92 7.32
CA PHE A 59 -6.15 -7.57 6.90
C PHE A 59 -4.98 -7.57 5.91
N THR A 60 -5.21 -7.06 4.72
CA THR A 60 -4.20 -7.01 3.65
C THR A 60 -3.48 -5.66 3.56
N SER A 61 -3.89 -4.65 4.34
CA SER A 61 -3.31 -3.32 4.32
C SER A 61 -3.59 -2.53 5.59
N LYS A 62 -2.77 -1.51 5.87
CA LYS A 62 -3.00 -0.54 6.96
C LYS A 62 -4.36 0.15 6.84
N ASN A 63 -4.74 0.55 5.63
CA ASN A 63 -6.03 1.17 5.39
C ASN A 63 -7.19 0.21 5.66
N GLY A 64 -7.04 -1.09 5.38
CA GLY A 64 -8.00 -2.13 5.77
C GLY A 64 -8.28 -2.11 7.27
N VAL A 65 -7.22 -2.11 8.10
CA VAL A 65 -7.33 -2.01 9.56
C VAL A 65 -8.02 -0.70 9.96
N LYS A 66 -7.48 0.43 9.53
CA LYS A 66 -7.98 1.78 9.87
C LYS A 66 -9.47 1.94 9.58
N TYR A 67 -9.90 1.58 8.36
CA TYR A 67 -11.29 1.81 7.93
C TYR A 67 -12.25 0.74 8.45
N PHE A 68 -11.79 -0.48 8.70
CA PHE A 68 -12.59 -1.49 9.39
C PHE A 68 -12.97 -1.02 10.80
N LEU A 69 -12.00 -0.55 11.57
CA LEU A 69 -12.21 -0.06 12.93
C LEU A 69 -13.01 1.25 12.97
N LYS A 70 -12.81 2.15 12.01
CA LYS A 70 -13.61 3.38 11.90
C LYS A 70 -15.11 3.12 11.61
N ASN A 71 -15.46 1.97 11.09
CA ASN A 71 -16.84 1.53 10.95
C ASN A 71 -17.43 0.96 12.24
N ASN A 72 -16.79 1.16 13.40
CA ASN A 72 -17.19 0.61 14.71
C ASN A 72 -17.34 -0.94 14.71
N ASN A 73 -16.63 -1.63 13.82
CA ASN A 73 -16.61 -3.08 13.81
C ASN A 73 -15.81 -3.61 14.98
N LYS A 74 -16.35 -4.63 15.65
CA LYS A 74 -15.68 -5.31 16.75
C LYS A 74 -14.67 -6.30 16.24
N ILE A 75 -13.51 -6.32 16.88
CA ILE A 75 -12.40 -7.24 16.63
C ILE A 75 -12.30 -8.32 17.73
N GLU A 76 -12.82 -8.02 18.92
CA GLU A 76 -12.74 -8.89 20.10
C GLU A 76 -13.25 -10.30 19.75
N ASP A 77 -12.60 -11.31 20.32
CA ASP A 77 -12.90 -12.72 20.15
C ASP A 77 -12.73 -13.27 18.73
N LYS A 78 -12.04 -12.53 17.87
CA LYS A 78 -11.76 -12.95 16.49
C LYS A 78 -10.28 -13.21 16.28
N LYS A 79 -9.97 -14.30 15.57
CA LYS A 79 -8.62 -14.53 15.09
C LYS A 79 -8.22 -13.44 14.08
N ILE A 80 -7.06 -12.82 14.27
CA ILE A 80 -6.60 -11.72 13.44
C ILE A 80 -5.36 -12.13 12.66
N ILE A 81 -5.46 -12.05 11.34
CA ILE A 81 -4.36 -12.34 10.41
C ILE A 81 -3.99 -11.06 9.68
N THR A 82 -2.71 -10.75 9.61
CA THR A 82 -2.21 -9.62 8.84
C THR A 82 -1.22 -10.03 7.77
N ILE A 83 -1.21 -9.26 6.68
CA ILE A 83 -0.19 -9.38 5.65
C ILE A 83 0.94 -8.43 5.98
N GLY A 84 2.06 -9.02 6.43
CA GLY A 84 3.29 -8.31 6.72
C GLY A 84 3.24 -7.42 7.97
N ASN A 85 4.42 -7.10 8.45
CA ASN A 85 4.63 -6.37 9.71
C ASN A 85 4.01 -4.96 9.73
N LYS A 86 3.98 -4.24 8.59
CA LYS A 86 3.43 -2.88 8.54
C LYS A 86 1.93 -2.84 8.84
N THR A 87 1.19 -3.89 8.45
CA THR A 87 -0.24 -4.02 8.75
C THR A 87 -0.45 -4.41 10.22
N ALA A 88 0.40 -5.30 10.75
CA ALA A 88 0.38 -5.66 12.16
C ALA A 88 0.73 -4.46 13.08
N GLN A 89 1.71 -3.64 12.69
CA GLN A 89 2.03 -2.40 13.41
C GLN A 89 0.89 -1.40 13.41
N GLU A 90 0.14 -1.29 12.30
CA GLU A 90 -1.05 -0.43 12.26
C GLU A 90 -2.12 -0.94 13.23
N LEU A 91 -2.32 -2.26 13.31
CA LEU A 91 -3.26 -2.88 14.23
C LEU A 91 -2.92 -2.58 15.70
N LYS A 92 -1.61 -2.62 16.04
CA LYS A 92 -1.12 -2.29 17.41
C LYS A 92 -1.45 -0.86 17.84
N LYS A 93 -1.54 0.11 16.93
CA LYS A 93 -1.94 1.48 17.26
C LYS A 93 -3.36 1.59 17.81
N TYR A 94 -4.19 0.59 17.52
CA TYR A 94 -5.57 0.49 18.02
C TYR A 94 -5.70 -0.46 19.22
N GLY A 95 -4.58 -0.93 19.79
CA GLY A 95 -4.55 -1.80 20.95
C GLY A 95 -4.77 -3.28 20.66
N PHE A 96 -4.67 -3.71 19.39
CA PHE A 96 -4.86 -5.11 19.01
C PHE A 96 -3.54 -5.73 18.49
N GLU A 97 -3.42 -7.03 18.65
CA GLU A 97 -2.31 -7.79 18.08
C GLU A 97 -2.81 -8.78 17.03
N ALA A 98 -1.94 -9.12 16.08
CA ALA A 98 -2.23 -10.16 15.10
C ALA A 98 -1.85 -11.54 15.67
N ASP A 99 -2.77 -12.51 15.60
CA ASP A 99 -2.49 -13.89 15.93
C ASP A 99 -1.57 -14.57 14.92
N TYR A 100 -1.60 -14.08 13.69
CA TYR A 100 -0.74 -14.57 12.63
C TYR A 100 -0.32 -13.44 11.67
N ILE A 101 0.97 -13.36 11.39
CA ILE A 101 1.54 -12.41 10.42
C ILE A 101 2.10 -13.21 9.27
N CYS A 102 1.50 -13.08 8.08
CA CYS A 102 2.01 -13.75 6.88
C CYS A 102 3.40 -13.22 6.52
N SER A 103 4.32 -14.13 6.26
CA SER A 103 5.70 -13.82 5.89
C SER A 103 5.83 -13.41 4.41
N ARG A 104 4.84 -13.75 3.58
CA ARG A 104 4.81 -13.53 2.12
C ARG A 104 3.79 -12.47 1.74
N ASN A 105 4.08 -11.74 0.66
CA ASN A 105 3.28 -10.59 0.22
C ASN A 105 2.47 -10.86 -1.06
N TYR A 106 2.66 -12.01 -1.72
CA TYR A 106 1.94 -12.36 -2.95
C TYR A 106 0.80 -13.32 -2.66
N SER A 107 -0.34 -13.13 -3.35
CA SER A 107 -1.59 -13.85 -3.09
C SER A 107 -1.44 -15.38 -3.03
N ASN A 108 -0.73 -15.97 -4.01
CA ASN A 108 -0.51 -17.41 -4.06
C ASN A 108 0.39 -17.91 -2.92
N GLU A 109 1.48 -17.17 -2.63
CA GLU A 109 2.41 -17.54 -1.55
C GLU A 109 1.74 -17.46 -0.19
N MET A 110 0.94 -16.42 0.03
CA MET A 110 0.14 -16.27 1.24
C MET A 110 -0.89 -17.37 1.40
N SER A 111 -1.65 -17.66 0.35
CA SER A 111 -2.66 -18.71 0.37
C SER A 111 -2.02 -20.04 0.72
N ASN A 112 -0.87 -20.37 0.11
CA ASN A 112 -0.12 -21.58 0.40
C ASN A 112 0.41 -21.61 1.85
N GLU A 113 0.92 -20.47 2.37
CA GLU A 113 1.39 -20.36 3.76
C GLU A 113 0.25 -20.59 4.74
N LEU A 114 -0.91 -19.95 4.55
CA LEU A 114 -2.08 -20.10 5.41
C LEU A 114 -2.65 -21.53 5.37
N LYS A 115 -2.65 -22.15 4.19
CA LYS A 115 -3.09 -23.54 4.02
C LYS A 115 -2.13 -24.52 4.70
N LYS A 116 -0.82 -24.41 4.43
CA LYS A 116 0.21 -25.31 4.97
C LYS A 116 0.23 -25.31 6.50
N ASN A 117 0.01 -24.15 7.11
CA ASN A 117 0.06 -23.98 8.57
C ASN A 117 -1.34 -24.13 9.22
N ASN A 118 -2.35 -24.57 8.48
CA ASN A 118 -3.74 -24.74 8.95
C ASN A 118 -4.31 -23.50 9.68
N VAL A 119 -3.86 -22.30 9.29
CA VAL A 119 -4.19 -21.06 10.01
C VAL A 119 -5.69 -20.75 9.93
N LEU A 120 -6.36 -21.15 8.85
CA LEU A 120 -7.78 -20.90 8.57
C LEU A 120 -8.68 -22.12 8.80
N LEU A 121 -8.15 -23.16 9.47
CA LEU A 121 -8.95 -24.36 9.81
C LEU A 121 -10.13 -23.93 10.70
N ASP A 122 -11.33 -24.40 10.36
CA ASP A 122 -12.60 -24.13 11.07
C ASP A 122 -12.94 -22.63 11.24
N GLN A 123 -12.34 -21.77 10.41
CA GLN A 123 -12.60 -20.34 10.46
C GLN A 123 -13.64 -19.93 9.39
N LYS A 124 -14.57 -19.06 9.82
CA LYS A 124 -15.40 -18.25 8.92
C LYS A 124 -14.80 -16.86 8.82
N SER A 125 -14.17 -16.58 7.70
CA SER A 125 -13.23 -15.46 7.55
C SER A 125 -13.82 -14.27 6.79
N LEU A 126 -13.41 -13.05 7.17
CA LEU A 126 -13.57 -11.84 6.38
C LEU A 126 -12.21 -11.40 5.83
N LEU A 127 -12.10 -11.28 4.51
CA LEU A 127 -10.96 -10.68 3.83
C LEU A 127 -11.21 -9.18 3.67
N VAL A 128 -10.58 -8.38 4.52
CA VAL A 128 -10.79 -6.93 4.61
C VAL A 128 -9.87 -6.19 3.64
N GLN A 129 -10.46 -5.49 2.67
CA GLN A 129 -9.72 -4.88 1.56
C GLN A 129 -10.28 -3.51 1.14
N GLY A 130 -9.56 -2.82 0.24
CA GLY A 130 -10.05 -1.64 -0.48
C GLY A 130 -10.69 -2.00 -1.82
N ASN A 131 -11.38 -1.04 -2.42
CA ASN A 131 -12.11 -1.22 -3.69
C ASN A 131 -11.23 -1.59 -4.89
N LEU A 132 -9.95 -1.22 -4.88
CA LEU A 132 -9.00 -1.51 -5.97
C LEU A 132 -8.28 -2.87 -5.82
N SER A 133 -8.56 -3.64 -4.75
CA SER A 133 -7.98 -4.97 -4.60
C SER A 133 -8.58 -5.94 -5.62
N ASP A 134 -7.72 -6.68 -6.32
CA ASP A 134 -8.16 -7.77 -7.19
C ASP A 134 -8.75 -8.94 -6.40
N ASN A 135 -9.19 -9.97 -7.10
CA ASN A 135 -9.79 -11.15 -6.50
C ASN A 135 -8.82 -12.33 -6.36
N SER A 136 -7.54 -12.16 -6.68
CA SER A 136 -6.59 -13.28 -6.72
C SER A 136 -6.49 -13.99 -5.36
N LEU A 137 -6.22 -13.24 -4.28
CA LEU A 137 -6.17 -13.80 -2.94
C LEU A 137 -7.51 -14.40 -2.50
N TYR A 138 -8.62 -13.70 -2.74
CA TYR A 138 -9.95 -14.20 -2.41
C TYR A 138 -10.22 -15.54 -3.09
N ASN A 139 -9.93 -15.65 -4.39
CA ASN A 139 -10.15 -16.87 -5.17
C ASN A 139 -9.28 -18.04 -4.69
N GLU A 140 -8.03 -17.77 -4.28
CA GLU A 140 -7.17 -18.80 -3.72
C GLU A 140 -7.64 -19.28 -2.34
N LEU A 141 -7.99 -18.36 -1.45
CA LEU A 141 -8.48 -18.70 -0.11
C LEU A 141 -9.82 -19.46 -0.13
N LYS A 142 -10.73 -19.04 -1.04
CA LYS A 142 -12.05 -19.68 -1.20
C LYS A 142 -11.98 -21.18 -1.54
N LYS A 143 -10.85 -21.67 -2.05
CA LYS A 143 -10.66 -23.09 -2.40
C LYS A 143 -10.61 -24.00 -1.17
N PHE A 144 -10.30 -23.47 0.03
CA PHE A 144 -10.09 -24.30 1.21
C PHE A 144 -10.64 -23.71 2.53
N THR A 145 -11.27 -22.55 2.51
CA THR A 145 -11.88 -21.95 3.71
C THR A 145 -13.17 -21.21 3.40
N SER A 146 -14.03 -21.06 4.40
CA SER A 146 -15.21 -20.20 4.31
C SER A 146 -14.79 -18.75 4.41
N ILE A 147 -14.93 -17.97 3.33
CA ILE A 147 -14.44 -16.59 3.28
C ILE A 147 -15.39 -15.68 2.52
N LYS A 148 -15.53 -14.44 3.00
CA LYS A 148 -16.19 -13.35 2.30
C LYS A 148 -15.24 -12.17 2.15
N LYS A 149 -15.23 -11.52 0.98
CA LYS A 149 -14.51 -10.27 0.75
C LYS A 149 -15.33 -9.11 1.30
N LEU A 150 -14.70 -8.23 2.08
CA LEU A 150 -15.29 -7.05 2.66
C LEU A 150 -14.51 -5.81 2.23
N ILE A 151 -15.16 -4.93 1.47
CA ILE A 151 -14.56 -3.66 1.04
C ILE A 151 -14.92 -2.57 2.04
N VAL A 152 -13.91 -2.00 2.69
CA VAL A 152 -14.08 -1.06 3.80
C VAL A 152 -13.66 0.38 3.46
N TYR A 153 -12.96 0.57 2.35
CA TYR A 153 -12.56 1.90 1.89
C TYR A 153 -12.47 1.98 0.38
N LYS A 154 -12.59 3.20 -0.13
CA LYS A 154 -12.41 3.55 -1.53
C LYS A 154 -11.15 4.39 -1.69
N THR A 155 -10.32 4.03 -2.65
CA THR A 155 -9.25 4.88 -3.16
C THR A 155 -9.79 5.74 -4.28
N ASN A 156 -9.67 7.06 -4.13
CA ASN A 156 -10.07 8.05 -5.10
C ASN A 156 -8.83 8.61 -5.78
N TYR A 157 -8.87 8.74 -7.08
CA TYR A 157 -7.80 9.36 -7.86
C TYR A 157 -7.97 10.88 -7.88
N ASN A 158 -6.88 11.62 -7.71
CA ASN A 158 -6.87 13.04 -7.98
C ASN A 158 -7.18 13.24 -9.47
N LYS A 159 -8.02 14.22 -9.76
CA LYS A 159 -8.50 14.55 -11.12
C LYS A 159 -8.08 15.93 -11.57
N ILE A 160 -7.39 16.67 -10.72
CA ILE A 160 -7.01 18.06 -10.96
C ILE A 160 -5.49 18.11 -11.09
N LYS A 161 -5.02 18.72 -12.17
CA LYS A 161 -3.59 19.00 -12.36
C LYS A 161 -3.14 20.09 -11.40
N ASP A 162 -1.94 19.95 -10.88
CA ASP A 162 -1.26 20.95 -10.07
C ASP A 162 -0.19 21.62 -10.94
N SER A 163 -0.30 22.95 -11.13
CA SER A 163 0.62 23.71 -11.99
C SER A 163 2.06 23.66 -11.50
N LYS A 164 2.28 23.64 -10.17
CA LYS A 164 3.64 23.52 -9.61
C LYS A 164 4.27 22.19 -9.94
N LEU A 165 3.46 21.11 -9.95
CA LEU A 165 3.95 19.80 -10.38
C LEU A 165 4.23 19.81 -11.88
N GLU A 166 3.37 20.42 -12.71
CA GLU A 166 3.60 20.56 -14.15
C GLU A 166 4.93 21.28 -14.45
N ASP A 167 5.19 22.38 -13.75
CA ASP A 167 6.45 23.11 -13.87
C ASP A 167 7.65 22.26 -13.45
N LEU A 168 7.54 21.56 -12.31
CA LEU A 168 8.60 20.71 -11.79
C LEU A 168 8.91 19.53 -12.72
N LEU A 169 7.93 19.03 -13.46
CA LEU A 169 8.15 17.92 -14.42
C LEU A 169 9.06 18.33 -15.58
N ASN A 170 9.26 19.64 -15.85
CA ASN A 170 10.22 20.11 -16.83
C ASN A 170 11.68 19.87 -16.40
N ASP A 171 11.93 19.77 -15.10
CA ASP A 171 13.26 19.50 -14.51
C ASP A 171 13.59 17.99 -14.45
N GLU A 172 12.80 17.15 -15.10
CA GLU A 172 12.99 15.68 -15.15
C GLU A 172 13.20 15.04 -13.75
N PRO A 173 12.31 15.29 -12.76
CA PRO A 173 12.50 14.83 -11.40
C PRO A 173 12.43 13.31 -11.29
N TYR A 174 12.93 12.78 -10.18
CA TYR A 174 12.57 11.43 -9.77
C TYR A 174 11.17 11.42 -9.18
N ILE A 175 10.33 10.47 -9.61
CA ILE A 175 8.96 10.34 -9.11
C ILE A 175 8.80 9.00 -8.42
N ILE A 176 8.48 9.02 -7.11
CA ILE A 176 8.32 7.82 -6.30
C ILE A 176 6.85 7.42 -6.25
N PHE A 177 6.58 6.19 -6.68
CA PHE A 177 5.27 5.55 -6.60
C PHE A 177 5.26 4.47 -5.52
N THR A 178 4.43 4.65 -4.51
CA THR A 178 4.28 3.70 -3.39
C THR A 178 3.21 2.64 -3.64
N SER A 179 2.45 2.77 -4.72
CA SER A 179 1.43 1.80 -5.13
C SER A 179 1.09 1.93 -6.61
N PRO A 180 0.50 0.89 -7.23
CA PRO A 180 -0.06 0.97 -8.58
C PRO A 180 -1.06 2.13 -8.75
N SER A 181 -1.91 2.38 -7.74
CA SER A 181 -2.91 3.45 -7.79
C SER A 181 -2.31 4.85 -7.82
N CYS A 182 -1.17 5.09 -7.15
CA CYS A 182 -0.46 6.36 -7.24
C CYS A 182 0.07 6.60 -8.66
N PHE A 183 0.63 5.57 -9.29
CA PHE A 183 1.09 5.65 -10.68
C PHE A 183 -0.07 5.87 -11.64
N GLU A 184 -1.15 5.10 -11.52
CA GLU A 184 -2.32 5.23 -12.40
C GLU A 184 -2.93 6.63 -12.33
N ALA A 185 -3.11 7.17 -11.12
CA ALA A 185 -3.63 8.53 -10.94
C ALA A 185 -2.71 9.59 -11.54
N PHE A 186 -1.38 9.44 -11.38
CA PHE A 186 -0.40 10.31 -12.01
C PHE A 186 -0.45 10.21 -13.54
N ASN A 187 -0.43 8.99 -14.08
CA ASN A 187 -0.41 8.73 -15.52
C ASN A 187 -1.68 9.21 -16.24
N ASN A 188 -2.82 9.28 -15.53
CA ASN A 188 -4.07 9.82 -16.06
C ASN A 188 -4.07 11.35 -16.17
N LEU A 189 -3.23 12.05 -15.40
CA LEU A 189 -3.20 13.51 -15.36
C LEU A 189 -2.03 14.12 -16.13
N TYR A 190 -0.87 13.46 -16.11
CA TYR A 190 0.36 14.05 -16.62
C TYR A 190 0.89 13.26 -17.80
N GLU A 191 1.24 13.98 -18.86
CA GLU A 191 1.83 13.35 -20.05
C GLU A 191 3.21 12.75 -19.79
N LYS A 192 3.59 11.81 -20.66
CA LYS A 192 4.90 11.14 -20.65
C LYS A 192 6.01 12.17 -20.82
N ARG A 193 6.61 12.59 -19.72
CA ARG A 193 7.85 13.37 -19.74
C ARG A 193 9.01 12.47 -19.38
N LYS A 194 10.23 12.92 -19.61
CA LYS A 194 11.46 12.15 -19.35
C LYS A 194 11.75 11.90 -17.86
N SER A 195 10.74 12.01 -16.98
CA SER A 195 10.89 11.80 -15.54
C SER A 195 11.35 10.39 -15.22
N LYS A 196 12.17 10.28 -14.17
CA LYS A 196 12.74 9.01 -13.70
C LYS A 196 11.80 8.35 -12.70
N LEU A 197 11.18 7.23 -13.08
CA LEU A 197 10.16 6.57 -12.27
C LEU A 197 10.82 5.62 -11.26
N ILE A 198 10.46 5.77 -10.00
CA ILE A 198 10.90 4.91 -8.89
C ILE A 198 9.69 4.18 -8.31
N SER A 199 9.79 2.87 -8.14
CA SER A 199 8.76 2.09 -7.45
C SER A 199 9.24 1.64 -6.08
N ILE A 200 8.32 1.67 -5.09
CA ILE A 200 8.59 1.21 -3.74
C ILE A 200 8.68 -0.33 -3.62
N GLY A 201 8.34 -1.06 -4.68
CA GLY A 201 8.38 -2.52 -4.66
C GLY A 201 7.87 -3.16 -5.95
N LYS A 202 8.09 -4.48 -6.05
CA LYS A 202 7.85 -5.26 -7.28
C LYS A 202 6.42 -5.16 -7.83
N THR A 203 5.39 -5.15 -6.97
CA THR A 203 4.00 -5.00 -7.42
C THR A 203 3.79 -3.70 -8.20
N THR A 204 4.36 -2.61 -7.71
CA THR A 204 4.27 -1.29 -8.37
C THR A 204 5.09 -1.25 -9.65
N SER A 205 6.33 -1.79 -9.66
CA SER A 205 7.15 -1.82 -10.89
C SER A 205 6.54 -2.69 -11.98
N SER A 206 5.99 -3.86 -11.62
CA SER A 206 5.29 -4.73 -12.58
C SER A 206 4.06 -4.05 -13.18
N TYR A 207 3.32 -3.29 -12.35
CA TYR A 207 2.18 -2.51 -12.84
C TYR A 207 2.62 -1.39 -13.80
N ILE A 208 3.65 -0.63 -13.45
CA ILE A 208 4.23 0.41 -14.31
C ILE A 208 4.66 -0.19 -15.65
N LYS A 209 5.34 -1.35 -15.61
CA LYS A 209 5.76 -2.07 -16.83
C LYS A 209 4.58 -2.54 -17.68
N SER A 210 3.50 -3.02 -17.07
CA SER A 210 2.29 -3.44 -17.80
C SER A 210 1.59 -2.29 -18.54
N LYS A 211 1.89 -1.04 -18.16
CA LYS A 211 1.40 0.18 -18.82
C LYS A 211 2.37 0.71 -19.88
N GLY A 212 3.43 -0.02 -20.18
CA GLY A 212 4.42 0.33 -21.21
C GLY A 212 5.50 1.31 -20.73
N PHE A 213 5.73 1.40 -19.43
CA PHE A 213 6.79 2.23 -18.84
C PHE A 213 7.82 1.38 -18.12
N GLU A 214 9.01 1.94 -17.93
CA GLU A 214 10.05 1.32 -17.13
C GLU A 214 10.34 2.13 -15.87
N THR A 215 10.73 1.44 -14.80
CA THR A 215 11.23 2.07 -13.58
C THR A 215 12.74 2.19 -13.67
N THR A 216 13.26 3.38 -13.34
CA THR A 216 14.69 3.62 -13.18
C THR A 216 15.26 2.75 -12.06
N THR A 217 14.49 2.61 -10.99
CA THR A 217 14.82 1.71 -9.88
C THR A 217 13.57 1.20 -9.16
N THR A 218 13.73 0.05 -8.51
CA THR A 218 12.73 -0.52 -7.58
C THR A 218 13.41 -0.70 -6.23
N ALA A 219 12.81 -0.16 -5.17
CA ALA A 219 13.37 -0.26 -3.83
C ALA A 219 13.64 -1.72 -3.43
N LYS A 220 14.82 -1.99 -2.86
CA LYS A 220 15.19 -3.32 -2.37
C LYS A 220 14.32 -3.75 -1.18
N MET A 221 13.98 -2.82 -0.32
CA MET A 221 12.97 -2.94 0.74
C MET A 221 11.84 -1.98 0.43
N GLN A 222 10.60 -2.33 0.79
CA GLN A 222 9.42 -1.47 0.54
C GLN A 222 9.37 -0.27 1.48
N THR A 223 10.47 0.48 1.54
CA THR A 223 10.69 1.68 2.36
C THR A 223 11.45 2.74 1.56
N TYR A 224 11.51 3.97 2.08
CA TYR A 224 12.26 5.05 1.45
C TYR A 224 13.78 4.86 1.60
N GLU A 225 14.20 4.14 2.64
CA GLU A 225 15.60 3.73 2.84
C GLU A 225 16.06 2.69 1.80
N GLY A 226 15.12 1.97 1.22
CA GLY A 226 15.40 0.94 0.22
C GLY A 226 15.59 1.48 -1.21
N ILE A 227 15.31 2.78 -1.42
CA ILE A 227 15.49 3.47 -2.70
C ILE A 227 16.94 3.93 -2.84
#